data_53983ba8b008665849e015c8d867071b
#
_entry.id   53983ba8b008665849e015c8d867071b
#
_cell.length_a   1.000
_cell.length_b   1.000
_cell.length_c   1.000
_cell.angle_alpha   90.00
_cell.angle_beta   90.00
_cell.angle_gamma   90.00
#
_symmetry.space_group_name_H-M   'P 1'
#
loop_
_entity.id
_entity.type
_entity.pdbx_description
1 polymer ?
#
loop_
_entity_poly.entity_id
_entity_poly.type
_entity_poly.pdbx_seq_one_letter_code
_entity_poly.pdbx_strand_id
1 'polypeptide(L)'
;MKKGNVFAIAMFAGLFTFSSCAMKKDLVNCQKENKELTGNYQTAKEDLAASKARVAALEEQLNASKELLKQQKADYAALQASLDKSLTNAGDNNINISKLVDQINESNQYIRHLVEVKSKSDSLNMVLTNNLTRSLSKEESKEVDVQVLKGVVYISLADNMLYKSGSYEINERASETLSKIAKIITDYKDYEVLIEGNTDNVPVNAKAASMKNIRNNWDLSCLRASSVVQALQNQYGVDPKRLTAGGRGEYNPVTANSTEVGKQRNRRTQIIITPKLDQFMDLIDKAPE
;
A
#
# COMPACT_ATOMS: atom_id res chain seq x y z
N MET A 1 -56.91 28.64 58.50
CA MET A 1 -56.71 28.24 57.12
C MET A 1 -55.38 28.78 56.55
N LYS A 2 -54.20 28.32 56.98
CA LYS A 2 -52.87 28.73 56.40
C LYS A 2 -51.77 27.66 56.49
N LYS A 3 -52.08 26.36 56.59
CA LYS A 3 -51.07 25.30 56.65
C LYS A 3 -51.11 24.33 55.51
N GLY A 4 -52.04 24.45 54.52
CA GLY A 4 -52.17 23.54 53.40
C GLY A 4 -51.27 23.90 52.17
N ASN A 5 -50.98 25.19 52.02
CA ASN A 5 -50.27 25.63 50.77
C ASN A 5 -48.77 25.50 50.81
N VAL A 6 -48.13 25.36 52.00
CA VAL A 6 -46.66 25.18 52.04
C VAL A 6 -46.21 23.77 51.69
N PHE A 7 -47.07 22.76 52.00
CA PHE A 7 -46.78 21.36 51.67
C PHE A 7 -46.91 21.07 50.16
N ALA A 8 -47.85 21.72 49.48
CA ALA A 8 -48.03 21.56 48.04
C ALA A 8 -46.89 22.19 47.22
N ILE A 9 -46.33 23.32 47.68
CA ILE A 9 -45.21 24.00 47.00
C ILE A 9 -43.89 23.19 47.19
N ALA A 10 -43.68 22.56 48.37
CA ALA A 10 -42.52 21.74 48.62
C ALA A 10 -42.54 20.43 47.78
N MET A 11 -43.73 19.84 47.58
CA MET A 11 -43.87 18.62 46.74
C MET A 11 -43.68 18.93 45.25
N PHE A 12 -44.09 20.10 44.78
CA PHE A 12 -43.85 20.52 43.39
C PHE A 12 -42.39 20.90 43.13
N ALA A 13 -41.70 21.49 44.08
CA ALA A 13 -40.26 21.79 43.95
C ALA A 13 -39.38 20.54 43.97
N GLY A 14 -39.75 19.48 44.67
CA GLY A 14 -39.06 18.18 44.69
C GLY A 14 -39.18 17.41 43.37
N LEU A 15 -40.34 17.49 42.72
CA LEU A 15 -40.54 16.85 41.40
C LEU A 15 -39.76 17.54 40.29
N PHE A 16 -39.54 18.84 40.34
CA PHE A 16 -38.75 19.58 39.35
C PHE A 16 -37.25 19.31 39.47
N THR A 17 -36.73 19.04 40.65
CA THR A 17 -35.29 18.76 40.86
C THR A 17 -34.90 17.38 40.38
N PHE A 18 -35.74 16.36 40.50
CA PHE A 18 -35.49 15.03 39.99
C PHE A 18 -35.58 14.96 38.47
N SER A 19 -36.51 15.66 37.84
CA SER A 19 -36.62 15.76 36.38
C SER A 19 -35.43 16.49 35.75
N SER A 20 -34.91 17.52 36.44
CA SER A 20 -33.73 18.27 35.96
C SER A 20 -32.43 17.43 35.95
N CYS A 21 -32.27 16.52 36.91
CA CYS A 21 -31.06 15.67 36.98
C CYS A 21 -31.05 14.58 35.93
N ALA A 22 -32.19 13.95 35.63
CA ALA A 22 -32.31 12.97 34.55
C ALA A 22 -32.06 13.64 33.17
N MET A 23 -32.71 14.75 32.92
CA MET A 23 -32.56 15.52 31.69
C MET A 23 -31.12 16.03 31.47
N LYS A 24 -30.38 16.37 32.54
CA LYS A 24 -28.97 16.78 32.47
C LYS A 24 -28.06 15.60 32.11
N LYS A 25 -28.35 14.39 32.59
CA LYS A 25 -27.60 13.16 32.24
C LYS A 25 -27.83 12.78 30.78
N ASP A 26 -29.06 12.84 30.33
CA ASP A 26 -29.41 12.57 28.93
C ASP A 26 -28.79 13.61 27.97
N LEU A 27 -28.76 14.87 28.37
CA LEU A 27 -28.09 15.93 27.63
C LEU A 27 -26.59 15.69 27.50
N VAL A 28 -25.93 15.30 28.59
CA VAL A 28 -24.48 14.97 28.59
C VAL A 28 -24.20 13.76 27.73
N ASN A 29 -25.03 12.71 27.76
CA ASN A 29 -24.90 11.55 26.90
C ASN A 29 -25.09 11.92 25.42
N CYS A 30 -26.13 12.69 25.12
CA CYS A 30 -26.38 13.17 23.75
C CYS A 30 -25.23 14.06 23.24
N GLN A 31 -24.66 14.91 24.09
CA GLN A 31 -23.48 15.70 23.74
C GLN A 31 -22.26 14.83 23.46
N LYS A 32 -22.06 13.75 24.22
CA LYS A 32 -20.98 12.79 24.00
C LYS A 32 -21.15 12.03 22.69
N GLU A 33 -22.35 11.50 22.44
CA GLU A 33 -22.68 10.82 21.20
C GLU A 33 -22.54 11.74 19.98
N ASN A 34 -22.99 13.00 20.12
CA ASN A 34 -22.87 13.99 19.04
C ASN A 34 -21.39 14.33 18.75
N LYS A 35 -20.56 14.40 19.77
CA LYS A 35 -19.11 14.62 19.60
C LYS A 35 -18.43 13.43 18.92
N GLU A 36 -18.80 12.22 19.31
CA GLU A 36 -18.30 10.98 18.71
C GLU A 36 -18.77 10.84 17.26
N LEU A 37 -20.05 11.11 16.99
CA LEU A 37 -20.62 11.12 15.65
C LEU A 37 -19.96 12.18 14.75
N THR A 38 -19.71 13.37 15.32
CA THR A 38 -19.00 14.44 14.59
C THR A 38 -17.57 14.02 14.26
N GLY A 39 -16.87 13.34 15.17
CA GLY A 39 -15.55 12.77 14.93
C GLY A 39 -15.55 11.73 13.81
N ASN A 40 -16.48 10.79 13.88
CA ASN A 40 -16.64 9.75 12.86
C ASN A 40 -17.01 10.34 11.49
N TYR A 41 -17.88 11.35 11.47
CA TYR A 41 -18.22 12.08 10.25
C TYR A 41 -17.02 12.78 9.61
N GLN A 42 -16.20 13.43 10.45
CA GLN A 42 -15.00 14.12 9.97
C GLN A 42 -13.99 13.12 9.40
N THR A 43 -13.74 12.00 10.08
CA THR A 43 -12.87 10.93 9.58
C THR A 43 -13.37 10.35 8.25
N ALA A 44 -14.67 10.03 8.17
CA ALA A 44 -15.26 9.53 6.92
C ALA A 44 -15.16 10.54 5.78
N LYS A 45 -15.26 11.83 6.07
CA LYS A 45 -15.10 12.91 5.07
C LYS A 45 -13.66 13.01 4.57
N GLU A 46 -12.69 12.86 5.46
CA GLU A 46 -11.26 12.85 5.12
C GLU A 46 -10.89 11.62 4.29
N ASP A 47 -11.40 10.44 4.65
CA ASP A 47 -11.20 9.20 3.91
C ASP A 47 -11.84 9.27 2.51
N LEU A 48 -13.04 9.87 2.43
CA LEU A 48 -13.69 10.11 1.15
C LEU A 48 -12.90 11.08 0.27
N ALA A 49 -12.34 12.14 0.84
CA ALA A 49 -11.50 13.09 0.11
C ALA A 49 -10.21 12.43 -0.39
N ALA A 50 -9.55 11.63 0.44
CA ALA A 50 -8.37 10.86 0.07
C ALA A 50 -8.67 9.83 -1.03
N SER A 51 -9.81 9.13 -0.93
CA SER A 51 -10.25 8.18 -1.96
C SER A 51 -10.53 8.89 -3.30
N LYS A 52 -11.20 10.03 -3.29
CA LYS A 52 -11.44 10.82 -4.49
C LYS A 52 -10.15 11.31 -5.14
N ALA A 53 -9.18 11.75 -4.34
CA ALA A 53 -7.86 12.16 -4.86
C ALA A 53 -7.11 10.97 -5.51
N ARG A 54 -7.20 9.77 -4.90
CA ARG A 54 -6.62 8.54 -5.49
C ARG A 54 -7.29 8.17 -6.81
N VAL A 55 -8.61 8.24 -6.88
CA VAL A 55 -9.37 7.98 -8.12
C VAL A 55 -8.94 8.96 -9.22
N ALA A 56 -8.87 10.26 -8.92
CA ALA A 56 -8.44 11.26 -9.89
C ALA A 56 -7.01 11.01 -10.40
N ALA A 57 -6.07 10.65 -9.51
CA ALA A 57 -4.71 10.32 -9.89
C ALA A 57 -4.62 9.06 -10.77
N LEU A 58 -5.43 8.04 -10.48
CA LEU A 58 -5.52 6.82 -11.29
C LEU A 58 -6.14 7.08 -12.66
N GLU A 59 -7.16 7.93 -12.73
CA GLU A 59 -7.78 8.36 -13.99
C GLU A 59 -6.79 9.14 -14.87
N GLU A 60 -5.99 10.02 -14.27
CA GLU A 60 -4.92 10.74 -14.98
C GLU A 60 -3.85 9.77 -15.52
N GLN A 61 -3.39 8.82 -14.70
CA GLN A 61 -2.45 7.78 -15.15
C GLN A 61 -3.03 6.90 -16.25
N LEU A 62 -4.29 6.53 -16.14
CA LEU A 62 -4.98 5.75 -17.16
C LEU A 62 -5.07 6.52 -18.47
N ASN A 63 -5.39 7.81 -18.41
CA ASN A 63 -5.49 8.65 -19.60
C ASN A 63 -4.11 8.87 -20.25
N ALA A 64 -3.06 9.10 -19.46
CA ALA A 64 -1.69 9.19 -19.95
C ALA A 64 -1.25 7.87 -20.64
N SER A 65 -1.57 6.72 -20.05
CA SER A 65 -1.28 5.42 -20.64
C SER A 65 -2.06 5.17 -21.94
N LYS A 66 -3.33 5.61 -22.00
CA LYS A 66 -4.13 5.51 -23.23
C LYS A 66 -3.59 6.39 -24.36
N GLU A 67 -3.17 7.60 -24.05
CA GLU A 67 -2.57 8.50 -25.04
C GLU A 67 -1.22 7.95 -25.54
N LEU A 68 -0.38 7.42 -24.64
CA LEU A 68 0.87 6.75 -25.06
C LEU A 68 0.60 5.56 -25.98
N LEU A 69 -0.39 4.72 -25.62
CA LEU A 69 -0.78 3.58 -26.47
C LEU A 69 -1.33 4.02 -27.83
N LYS A 70 -2.09 5.12 -27.86
CA LYS A 70 -2.61 5.70 -29.10
C LYS A 70 -1.49 6.24 -29.98
N GLN A 71 -0.50 6.91 -29.38
CA GLN A 71 0.67 7.41 -30.09
C GLN A 71 1.49 6.26 -30.65
N GLN A 72 1.80 5.22 -29.86
CA GLN A 72 2.49 4.03 -30.34
C GLN A 72 1.76 3.34 -31.51
N LYS A 73 0.41 3.27 -31.45
CA LYS A 73 -0.38 2.73 -32.56
C LYS A 73 -0.30 3.61 -33.82
N ALA A 74 -0.29 4.92 -33.66
CA ALA A 74 -0.15 5.86 -34.76
C ALA A 74 1.25 5.78 -35.39
N ASP A 75 2.29 5.71 -34.57
CA ASP A 75 3.68 5.54 -35.02
C ASP A 75 3.86 4.21 -35.77
N TYR A 76 3.25 3.14 -35.25
CA TYR A 76 3.25 1.84 -35.92
C TYR A 76 2.52 1.89 -37.28
N ALA A 77 1.35 2.53 -37.35
CA ALA A 77 0.62 2.69 -38.59
C ALA A 77 1.37 3.57 -39.61
N ALA A 78 2.05 4.61 -39.15
CA ALA A 78 2.88 5.48 -39.98
C ALA A 78 4.10 4.71 -40.53
N LEU A 79 4.74 3.87 -39.71
CA LEU A 79 5.85 3.02 -40.12
C LEU A 79 5.39 1.98 -41.18
N GLN A 80 4.22 1.37 -40.95
CA GLN A 80 3.63 0.42 -41.87
C GLN A 80 3.26 1.08 -43.20
N ALA A 81 2.66 2.29 -43.16
CA ALA A 81 2.36 3.05 -44.38
C ALA A 81 3.63 3.51 -45.13
N SER A 82 4.70 3.86 -44.40
CA SER A 82 6.00 4.18 -44.98
C SER A 82 6.65 2.96 -45.63
N LEU A 83 6.51 1.80 -45.00
CA LEU A 83 6.97 0.53 -45.58
C LEU A 83 6.20 0.18 -46.85
N ASP A 84 4.85 0.27 -46.83
CA ASP A 84 4.01 0.01 -48.02
C ASP A 84 4.34 0.96 -49.15
N LYS A 85 4.59 2.23 -48.86
CA LYS A 85 5.03 3.23 -49.85
C LYS A 85 6.43 2.94 -50.37
N SER A 86 7.34 2.45 -49.55
CA SER A 86 8.66 2.02 -49.99
C SER A 86 8.62 0.75 -50.88
N LEU A 87 7.71 -0.18 -50.55
CA LEU A 87 7.45 -1.38 -51.34
C LEU A 87 6.92 -1.06 -52.72
N THR A 88 6.04 -0.07 -52.86
CA THR A 88 5.49 0.36 -54.16
C THR A 88 6.52 1.10 -55.02
N ASN A 89 7.49 1.78 -54.37
CA ASN A 89 8.53 2.55 -55.07
C ASN A 89 9.81 1.75 -55.38
N ALA A 90 9.96 0.54 -54.82
CA ALA A 90 11.18 -0.24 -54.92
C ALA A 90 11.00 -1.50 -55.73
N GLY A 91 10.69 -1.33 -57.02
CA GLY A 91 10.66 -2.43 -57.99
C GLY A 91 11.98 -3.19 -58.20
N ASP A 92 13.12 -2.75 -57.62
CA ASP A 92 14.45 -3.30 -57.89
C ASP A 92 15.31 -3.71 -56.69
N ASN A 93 14.78 -3.73 -55.44
CA ASN A 93 15.62 -4.10 -54.27
C ASN A 93 15.01 -5.22 -53.39
N ASN A 94 14.80 -6.37 -53.96
CA ASN A 94 14.12 -7.52 -53.29
C ASN A 94 14.88 -8.12 -52.08
N ILE A 95 16.17 -7.90 -51.94
CA ILE A 95 16.98 -8.54 -50.88
C ILE A 95 16.90 -7.78 -49.55
N ASN A 96 16.87 -6.45 -49.60
CA ASN A 96 16.80 -5.64 -48.38
C ASN A 96 15.40 -5.62 -47.79
N ILE A 97 14.36 -5.77 -48.59
CA ILE A 97 12.97 -5.79 -48.18
C ILE A 97 12.63 -7.07 -47.41
N SER A 98 13.12 -8.22 -47.87
CA SER A 98 12.95 -9.49 -47.15
C SER A 98 13.55 -9.40 -45.75
N LYS A 99 14.77 -8.87 -45.64
CA LYS A 99 15.45 -8.69 -44.32
C LYS A 99 14.71 -7.74 -43.40
N LEU A 100 14.15 -6.63 -43.93
CA LEU A 100 13.34 -5.70 -43.13
C LEU A 100 12.01 -6.31 -42.68
N VAL A 101 11.36 -7.11 -43.54
CA VAL A 101 10.14 -7.85 -43.18
C VAL A 101 10.43 -8.88 -42.09
N ASP A 102 11.56 -9.59 -42.18
CA ASP A 102 11.98 -10.52 -41.13
C ASP A 102 12.26 -9.81 -39.79
N GLN A 103 12.97 -8.69 -39.84
CA GLN A 103 13.21 -7.85 -38.62
C GLN A 103 11.90 -7.31 -38.01
N ILE A 104 10.94 -6.90 -38.84
CA ILE A 104 9.63 -6.47 -38.36
C ILE A 104 8.86 -7.64 -37.73
N ASN A 105 8.92 -8.81 -38.32
CA ASN A 105 8.28 -10.00 -37.77
C ASN A 105 8.89 -10.42 -36.44
N GLU A 106 10.22 -10.41 -36.34
CA GLU A 106 10.94 -10.65 -35.08
C GLU A 106 10.59 -9.61 -34.03
N SER A 107 10.60 -8.34 -34.40
CA SER A 107 10.20 -7.24 -33.49
C SER A 107 8.76 -7.38 -33.02
N ASN A 108 7.83 -7.77 -33.90
CA ASN A 108 6.44 -8.03 -33.54
C ASN A 108 6.29 -9.23 -32.61
N GLN A 109 7.05 -10.29 -32.81
CA GLN A 109 7.05 -11.44 -31.90
C GLN A 109 7.57 -11.03 -30.54
N TYR A 110 8.64 -10.23 -30.48
CA TYR A 110 9.18 -9.68 -29.24
C TYR A 110 8.17 -8.79 -28.50
N ILE A 111 7.50 -7.87 -29.20
CA ILE A 111 6.46 -7.02 -28.62
C ILE A 111 5.29 -7.85 -28.07
N ARG A 112 4.84 -8.86 -28.80
CA ARG A 112 3.78 -9.77 -28.34
C ARG A 112 4.19 -10.48 -27.05
N HIS A 113 5.43 -10.96 -26.99
CA HIS A 113 5.96 -11.65 -25.82
C HIS A 113 6.05 -10.70 -24.60
N LEU A 114 6.52 -9.47 -24.78
CA LEU A 114 6.53 -8.45 -23.72
C LEU A 114 5.12 -8.13 -23.20
N VAL A 115 4.15 -8.02 -24.09
CA VAL A 115 2.74 -7.79 -23.72
C VAL A 115 2.18 -8.97 -22.94
N GLU A 116 2.48 -10.18 -23.34
CA GLU A 116 2.05 -11.41 -22.65
C GLU A 116 2.65 -11.50 -21.25
N VAL A 117 3.96 -11.27 -21.12
CA VAL A 117 4.66 -11.29 -19.82
C VAL A 117 4.11 -10.20 -18.89
N LYS A 118 3.90 -9.00 -19.41
CA LYS A 118 3.29 -7.91 -18.64
C LYS A 118 1.87 -8.27 -18.19
N SER A 119 1.03 -8.77 -19.08
CA SER A 119 -0.34 -9.19 -18.77
C SER A 119 -0.37 -10.29 -17.70
N LYS A 120 0.54 -11.26 -17.80
CA LYS A 120 0.68 -12.33 -16.81
C LYS A 120 1.11 -11.80 -15.46
N SER A 121 2.09 -10.89 -15.43
CA SER A 121 2.53 -10.22 -14.19
C SER A 121 1.40 -9.41 -13.55
N ASP A 122 0.65 -8.62 -14.33
CA ASP A 122 -0.46 -7.82 -13.84
C ASP A 122 -1.60 -8.72 -13.28
N SER A 123 -1.90 -9.82 -13.95
CA SER A 123 -2.88 -10.80 -13.47
C SER A 123 -2.44 -11.47 -12.18
N LEU A 124 -1.17 -11.87 -12.07
CA LEU A 124 -0.62 -12.48 -10.85
C LEU A 124 -0.65 -11.49 -9.68
N ASN A 125 -0.29 -10.22 -9.89
CA ASN A 125 -0.34 -9.18 -8.88
C ASN A 125 -1.77 -8.95 -8.38
N MET A 126 -2.76 -8.98 -9.29
CA MET A 126 -4.18 -8.87 -8.92
C MET A 126 -4.64 -10.06 -8.07
N VAL A 127 -4.28 -11.29 -8.46
CA VAL A 127 -4.62 -12.51 -7.70
C VAL A 127 -3.95 -12.49 -6.33
N LEU A 128 -2.68 -12.12 -6.25
CA LEU A 128 -1.92 -11.98 -5.01
C LEU A 128 -2.58 -10.97 -4.06
N THR A 129 -2.90 -9.78 -4.58
CA THR A 129 -3.56 -8.72 -3.79
C THR A 129 -4.94 -9.15 -3.30
N ASN A 130 -5.74 -9.78 -4.16
CA ASN A 130 -7.07 -10.28 -3.80
C ASN A 130 -6.99 -11.39 -2.74
N ASN A 131 -6.05 -12.33 -2.89
CA ASN A 131 -5.87 -13.41 -1.93
C ASN A 131 -5.44 -12.86 -0.58
N LEU A 132 -4.52 -11.91 -0.54
CA LEU A 132 -4.11 -11.27 0.70
C LEU A 132 -5.26 -10.50 1.34
N THR A 133 -5.92 -9.61 0.61
CA THR A 133 -7.03 -8.80 1.13
C THR A 133 -8.17 -9.66 1.69
N ARG A 134 -8.47 -10.79 1.04
CA ARG A 134 -9.50 -11.73 1.52
C ARG A 134 -9.06 -12.54 2.75
N SER A 135 -7.77 -12.75 2.95
CA SER A 135 -7.24 -13.48 4.10
C SER A 135 -7.18 -12.62 5.36
N LEU A 136 -7.21 -11.30 5.23
CA LEU A 136 -7.17 -10.37 6.35
C LEU A 136 -8.55 -10.25 7.02
N SER A 137 -8.56 -10.23 8.35
CA SER A 137 -9.73 -9.89 9.15
C SER A 137 -10.09 -8.41 9.01
N LYS A 138 -11.27 -8.00 9.48
CA LYS A 138 -11.67 -6.58 9.49
C LYS A 138 -10.76 -5.71 10.34
N GLU A 139 -10.22 -6.26 11.42
CA GLU A 139 -9.30 -5.59 12.32
C GLU A 139 -7.94 -5.41 11.67
N GLU A 140 -7.39 -6.47 11.05
CA GLU A 140 -6.13 -6.43 10.32
C GLU A 140 -6.19 -5.47 9.13
N SER A 141 -7.31 -5.41 8.41
CA SER A 141 -7.51 -4.52 7.26
C SER A 141 -7.45 -3.02 7.61
N LYS A 142 -7.52 -2.64 8.89
CA LYS A 142 -7.31 -1.26 9.34
C LYS A 142 -5.83 -0.91 9.51
N GLU A 143 -4.99 -1.90 9.73
CA GLU A 143 -3.56 -1.76 10.04
C GLU A 143 -2.66 -2.27 8.91
N VAL A 144 -3.26 -2.92 7.89
CA VAL A 144 -2.59 -3.44 6.69
C VAL A 144 -3.17 -2.78 5.45
N ASP A 145 -2.34 -2.07 4.69
CA ASP A 145 -2.72 -1.47 3.40
C ASP A 145 -1.99 -2.21 2.26
N VAL A 146 -2.72 -2.67 1.28
CA VAL A 146 -2.18 -3.42 0.14
C VAL A 146 -2.42 -2.66 -1.14
N GLN A 147 -1.35 -2.31 -1.84
CA GLN A 147 -1.40 -1.53 -3.08
C GLN A 147 -0.56 -2.19 -4.18
N VAL A 148 -1.02 -2.09 -5.42
CA VAL A 148 -0.22 -2.46 -6.60
C VAL A 148 0.16 -1.18 -7.35
N LEU A 149 1.45 -0.90 -7.42
CA LEU A 149 1.98 0.25 -8.12
C LEU A 149 3.05 -0.20 -9.13
N LYS A 150 2.84 0.09 -10.41
CA LYS A 150 3.79 -0.23 -11.49
C LYS A 150 4.23 -1.70 -11.54
N GLY A 151 3.32 -2.63 -11.27
CA GLY A 151 3.61 -4.06 -11.31
C GLY A 151 4.32 -4.60 -10.05
N VAL A 152 4.41 -3.80 -8.98
CA VAL A 152 5.01 -4.16 -7.69
C VAL A 152 3.92 -4.13 -6.64
N VAL A 153 3.87 -5.14 -5.78
CA VAL A 153 2.91 -5.21 -4.67
C VAL A 153 3.54 -4.64 -3.40
N TYR A 154 2.90 -3.66 -2.81
CA TYR A 154 3.28 -3.02 -1.56
C TYR A 154 2.29 -3.42 -0.47
N ILE A 155 2.78 -4.06 0.58
CA ILE A 155 2.01 -4.39 1.78
C ILE A 155 2.54 -3.52 2.91
N SER A 156 1.80 -2.50 3.30
CA SER A 156 2.18 -1.58 4.37
C SER A 156 1.55 -2.02 5.68
N LEU A 157 2.38 -2.25 6.68
CA LEU A 157 1.99 -2.73 8.00
C LEU A 157 2.27 -1.63 9.03
N ALA A 158 1.27 -1.30 9.85
CA ALA A 158 1.42 -0.31 10.89
C ALA A 158 2.42 -0.76 11.98
N ASP A 159 3.20 0.19 12.49
CA ASP A 159 4.24 -0.06 13.50
C ASP A 159 3.69 -0.71 14.78
N ASN A 160 2.59 -0.18 15.30
CA ASN A 160 1.93 -0.67 16.52
C ASN A 160 1.36 -2.09 16.39
N MET A 161 1.10 -2.54 15.17
CA MET A 161 0.70 -3.92 14.90
C MET A 161 1.91 -4.84 14.92
N LEU A 162 3.02 -4.44 14.29
CA LEU A 162 4.19 -5.27 14.10
C LEU A 162 5.08 -5.38 15.33
N TYR A 163 5.31 -4.29 16.04
CA TYR A 163 6.33 -4.23 17.07
C TYR A 163 5.77 -3.88 18.45
N LYS A 164 6.48 -4.32 19.48
CA LYS A 164 6.27 -3.82 20.84
C LYS A 164 6.63 -2.34 20.89
N SER A 165 5.91 -1.59 21.72
CA SER A 165 6.14 -0.14 21.84
C SER A 165 7.60 0.19 22.16
N GLY A 166 8.19 1.08 21.37
CA GLY A 166 9.58 1.48 21.54
C GLY A 166 10.58 0.35 21.30
N SER A 167 10.29 -0.62 20.41
CA SER A 167 11.16 -1.76 20.14
C SER A 167 11.18 -2.10 18.65
N TYR A 168 12.06 -3.00 18.27
CA TYR A 168 12.09 -3.71 16.99
C TYR A 168 11.67 -5.18 17.14
N GLU A 169 11.32 -5.63 18.33
CA GLU A 169 10.84 -6.99 18.57
C GLU A 169 9.42 -7.15 18.04
N ILE A 170 9.19 -8.25 17.30
CA ILE A 170 7.89 -8.58 16.76
C ILE A 170 6.89 -8.84 17.88
N ASN A 171 5.71 -8.24 17.73
CA ASN A 171 4.58 -8.45 18.62
C ASN A 171 3.91 -9.80 18.30
N GLU A 172 3.44 -10.52 19.31
CA GLU A 172 2.70 -11.78 19.12
C GLU A 172 1.47 -11.61 18.23
N ARG A 173 0.79 -10.47 18.29
CA ARG A 173 -0.35 -10.14 17.43
C ARG A 173 0.00 -10.09 15.95
N ALA A 174 1.25 -9.76 15.61
CA ALA A 174 1.73 -9.72 14.23
C ALA A 174 1.89 -11.13 13.62
N SER A 175 2.03 -12.16 14.44
CA SER A 175 2.33 -13.53 13.99
C SER A 175 1.30 -14.06 13.02
N GLU A 176 0.01 -13.83 13.27
CA GLU A 176 -1.06 -14.31 12.39
C GLU A 176 -0.99 -13.62 11.03
N THR A 177 -0.87 -12.31 11.00
CA THR A 177 -0.78 -11.54 9.75
C THR A 177 0.49 -11.88 8.97
N LEU A 178 1.64 -11.99 9.65
CA LEU A 178 2.90 -12.39 9.02
C LEU A 178 2.83 -13.81 8.46
N SER A 179 2.13 -14.75 9.13
CA SER A 179 1.89 -16.09 8.63
C SER A 179 1.10 -16.09 7.31
N LYS A 180 0.05 -15.29 7.22
CA LYS A 180 -0.77 -15.16 6.00
C LYS A 180 0.07 -14.56 4.85
N ILE A 181 0.87 -13.54 5.13
CA ILE A 181 1.77 -12.92 4.15
C ILE A 181 2.85 -13.92 3.70
N ALA A 182 3.46 -14.64 4.65
CA ALA A 182 4.51 -15.62 4.37
C ALA A 182 3.99 -16.77 3.47
N LYS A 183 2.76 -17.23 3.70
CA LYS A 183 2.12 -18.23 2.84
C LYS A 183 2.03 -17.73 1.40
N ILE A 184 1.57 -16.51 1.21
CA ILE A 184 1.48 -15.90 -0.11
C ILE A 184 2.86 -15.77 -0.74
N ILE A 185 3.87 -15.26 -0.02
CA ILE A 185 5.23 -15.17 -0.51
C ILE A 185 5.76 -16.55 -0.94
N THR A 186 5.42 -17.59 -0.21
CA THR A 186 5.87 -18.97 -0.51
C THR A 186 5.19 -19.54 -1.73
N ASP A 187 3.90 -19.21 -1.95
CA ASP A 187 3.14 -19.67 -3.12
C ASP A 187 3.66 -19.00 -4.41
N TYR A 188 4.24 -17.80 -4.32
CA TYR A 188 4.76 -17.02 -5.48
C TYR A 188 6.30 -17.01 -5.48
N LYS A 189 6.92 -18.10 -5.99
CA LYS A 189 8.37 -18.32 -5.95
C LYS A 189 9.21 -17.39 -6.83
N ASP A 190 8.60 -16.86 -7.87
CA ASP A 190 9.29 -16.04 -8.90
C ASP A 190 9.38 -14.56 -8.54
N TYR A 191 9.18 -14.22 -7.26
CA TYR A 191 9.24 -12.87 -6.76
C TYR A 191 10.32 -12.72 -5.69
N GLU A 192 10.97 -11.57 -5.67
CA GLU A 192 11.82 -11.10 -4.59
C GLU A 192 11.01 -10.29 -3.59
N VAL A 193 11.46 -10.25 -2.36
CA VAL A 193 10.77 -9.60 -1.26
C VAL A 193 11.74 -8.67 -0.54
N LEU A 194 11.50 -7.37 -0.67
CA LEU A 194 12.18 -6.34 0.10
C LEU A 194 11.31 -5.93 1.29
N ILE A 195 11.84 -6.06 2.48
CA ILE A 195 11.24 -5.53 3.69
C ILE A 195 11.87 -4.18 4.00
N GLU A 196 11.06 -3.12 3.96
CA GLU A 196 11.51 -1.75 4.15
C GLU A 196 10.90 -1.14 5.42
N GLY A 197 11.74 -0.79 6.39
CA GLY A 197 11.33 -0.07 7.59
C GLY A 197 11.31 1.44 7.37
N ASN A 198 10.29 2.10 7.91
CA ASN A 198 10.13 3.56 7.87
C ASN A 198 9.78 4.07 9.27
N THR A 199 10.26 5.27 9.61
CA THR A 199 9.95 5.95 10.86
C THR A 199 9.25 7.29 10.60
N ASP A 200 8.77 7.92 11.65
CA ASP A 200 8.47 9.35 11.66
C ASP A 200 9.76 10.17 11.87
N ASN A 201 9.62 11.48 11.99
CA ASN A 201 10.74 12.41 12.21
C ASN A 201 11.12 12.60 13.69
N VAL A 202 10.55 11.82 14.60
CA VAL A 202 10.91 11.89 16.02
C VAL A 202 12.24 11.15 16.23
N PRO A 203 13.26 11.79 16.82
CA PRO A 203 14.53 11.13 17.10
C PRO A 203 14.35 9.93 18.04
N VAL A 204 15.12 8.87 17.79
CA VAL A 204 15.13 7.68 18.65
C VAL A 204 15.61 8.04 20.05
N ASN A 205 14.88 7.61 21.08
CA ASN A 205 15.30 7.76 22.45
C ASN A 205 16.30 6.66 22.85
N ALA A 206 17.58 6.88 22.61
CA ALA A 206 18.64 5.95 22.90
C ALA A 206 18.81 5.63 24.41
N LYS A 207 18.15 6.37 25.31
CA LYS A 207 18.16 6.09 26.75
C LYS A 207 17.19 4.98 27.15
N ALA A 208 16.23 4.62 26.32
CA ALA A 208 15.36 3.49 26.56
C ALA A 208 16.16 2.18 26.52
N ALA A 209 15.94 1.28 27.48
CA ALA A 209 16.70 0.03 27.60
C ALA A 209 16.62 -0.84 26.32
N SER A 210 15.46 -0.84 25.65
CA SER A 210 15.23 -1.53 24.39
C SER A 210 15.96 -0.91 23.19
N MET A 211 16.45 0.34 23.31
CA MET A 211 17.08 1.11 22.24
C MET A 211 18.58 1.39 22.46
N LYS A 212 19.22 0.72 23.42
CA LYS A 212 20.58 1.03 23.90
C LYS A 212 21.63 1.05 22.79
N ASN A 213 21.46 0.28 21.71
CA ASN A 213 22.41 0.19 20.60
C ASN A 213 21.91 0.84 19.31
N ILE A 214 20.83 1.61 19.38
CA ILE A 214 20.21 2.27 18.23
C ILE A 214 20.56 3.76 18.28
N ARG A 215 21.27 4.23 17.28
CA ARG A 215 21.81 5.61 17.22
C ARG A 215 20.79 6.60 16.67
N ASN A 216 19.99 6.20 15.70
CA ASN A 216 19.10 7.06 14.95
C ASN A 216 17.97 6.27 14.25
N ASN A 217 17.13 6.99 13.48
CA ASN A 217 16.03 6.40 12.74
C ASN A 217 16.46 5.45 11.62
N TRP A 218 17.67 5.59 11.07
CA TRP A 218 18.22 4.63 10.12
C TRP A 218 18.45 3.26 10.77
N ASP A 219 19.12 3.24 11.91
CA ASP A 219 19.39 2.00 12.65
C ASP A 219 18.06 1.32 13.04
N LEU A 220 17.10 2.09 13.58
CA LEU A 220 15.81 1.56 14.00
C LEU A 220 15.03 0.95 12.83
N SER A 221 14.96 1.66 11.71
CA SER A 221 14.23 1.18 10.53
C SER A 221 14.86 -0.09 9.94
N CYS A 222 16.19 -0.18 9.89
CA CYS A 222 16.89 -1.39 9.43
C CYS A 222 16.68 -2.58 10.38
N LEU A 223 16.76 -2.37 11.69
CA LEU A 223 16.54 -3.43 12.68
C LEU A 223 15.11 -3.95 12.65
N ARG A 224 14.13 -3.08 12.50
CA ARG A 224 12.73 -3.46 12.34
C ARG A 224 12.49 -4.30 11.09
N ALA A 225 13.04 -3.89 9.96
CA ALA A 225 12.99 -4.68 8.74
C ALA A 225 13.66 -6.04 8.91
N SER A 226 14.83 -6.08 9.55
CA SER A 226 15.56 -7.32 9.85
C SER A 226 14.75 -8.27 10.74
N SER A 227 14.03 -7.76 11.75
CA SER A 227 13.19 -8.58 12.61
C SER A 227 12.05 -9.27 11.83
N VAL A 228 11.45 -8.56 10.87
CA VAL A 228 10.44 -9.15 9.99
C VAL A 228 11.05 -10.21 9.06
N VAL A 229 12.21 -9.94 8.46
CA VAL A 229 12.96 -10.93 7.65
C VAL A 229 13.24 -12.19 8.46
N GLN A 230 13.74 -12.04 9.68
CA GLN A 230 14.03 -13.19 10.57
C GLN A 230 12.76 -13.97 10.93
N ALA A 231 11.64 -13.29 11.17
CA ALA A 231 10.37 -13.96 11.42
C ALA A 231 9.90 -14.74 10.18
N LEU A 232 9.94 -14.12 8.99
CA LEU A 232 9.57 -14.77 7.72
C LEU A 232 10.44 -16.00 7.43
N GLN A 233 11.76 -15.91 7.66
CA GLN A 233 12.68 -17.01 7.47
C GLN A 233 12.50 -18.11 8.52
N ASN A 234 12.63 -17.76 9.81
CA ASN A 234 12.81 -18.74 10.88
C ASN A 234 11.48 -19.36 11.35
N GLN A 235 10.39 -18.59 11.32
CA GLN A 235 9.08 -19.05 11.81
C GLN A 235 8.20 -19.60 10.69
N TYR A 236 8.31 -19.01 9.48
CA TYR A 236 7.40 -19.34 8.38
C TYR A 236 8.09 -19.99 7.18
N GLY A 237 9.42 -20.21 7.24
CA GLY A 237 10.15 -20.98 6.23
C GLY A 237 10.29 -20.32 4.86
N VAL A 238 10.16 -18.99 4.78
CA VAL A 238 10.42 -18.27 3.51
C VAL A 238 11.91 -18.36 3.17
N ASP A 239 12.22 -18.68 1.90
CA ASP A 239 13.60 -18.79 1.41
C ASP A 239 14.37 -17.48 1.63
N PRO A 240 15.45 -17.48 2.43
CA PRO A 240 16.22 -16.29 2.73
C PRO A 240 16.91 -15.65 1.52
N LYS A 241 17.16 -16.42 0.46
CA LYS A 241 17.72 -15.89 -0.80
C LYS A 241 16.82 -14.86 -1.47
N ARG A 242 15.53 -14.90 -1.16
CA ARG A 242 14.53 -13.99 -1.70
C ARG A 242 14.25 -12.78 -0.81
N LEU A 243 14.82 -12.75 0.39
CA LEU A 243 14.51 -11.75 1.40
C LEU A 243 15.61 -10.70 1.49
N THR A 244 15.25 -9.44 1.44
CA THR A 244 16.14 -8.31 1.67
C THR A 244 15.55 -7.41 2.75
N ALA A 245 16.36 -7.00 3.73
CA ALA A 245 15.98 -6.02 4.74
C ALA A 245 16.60 -4.66 4.41
N GLY A 246 15.81 -3.60 4.43
CA GLY A 246 16.25 -2.22 4.21
C GLY A 246 15.59 -1.25 5.18
N GLY A 247 16.21 -0.10 5.40
CA GLY A 247 15.65 0.98 6.20
C GLY A 247 15.68 2.30 5.45
N ARG A 248 14.65 3.12 5.61
CA ARG A 248 14.55 4.47 5.05
C ARG A 248 14.64 5.56 6.11
N GLY A 249 14.68 5.18 7.41
CA GLY A 249 14.57 6.16 8.47
C GLY A 249 13.29 7.01 8.32
N GLU A 250 13.42 8.31 8.49
CA GLU A 250 12.35 9.30 8.38
C GLU A 250 12.18 9.91 6.97
N TYR A 251 12.99 9.47 5.99
CA TYR A 251 13.16 10.15 4.70
C TYR A 251 12.22 9.65 3.60
N ASN A 252 11.27 8.78 3.95
CA ASN A 252 10.23 8.31 3.04
C ASN A 252 8.81 8.50 3.64
N PRO A 253 8.41 9.74 4.00
CA PRO A 253 7.11 9.98 4.61
C PRO A 253 5.99 9.83 3.58
N VAL A 254 4.89 9.19 3.97
CA VAL A 254 3.65 9.08 3.16
C VAL A 254 2.64 10.17 3.53
N THR A 255 2.84 10.83 4.68
CA THR A 255 2.03 11.95 5.16
C THR A 255 2.93 12.96 5.87
N ALA A 256 2.38 14.16 6.12
CA ALA A 256 3.10 15.18 6.89
C ALA A 256 3.33 14.74 8.35
N ASN A 257 4.54 14.95 8.86
CA ASN A 257 4.91 14.66 10.26
C ASN A 257 4.38 15.71 11.27
N SER A 258 3.53 16.64 10.85
CA SER A 258 3.01 17.72 11.70
C SER A 258 1.91 17.27 12.67
N THR A 259 1.29 16.12 12.43
CA THR A 259 0.22 15.56 13.26
C THR A 259 0.59 14.18 13.79
N GLU A 260 0.03 13.77 14.92
CA GLU A 260 0.26 12.43 15.46
C GLU A 260 -0.27 11.33 14.53
N VAL A 261 -1.40 11.56 13.86
CA VAL A 261 -1.95 10.65 12.85
C VAL A 261 -0.98 10.51 11.67
N GLY A 262 -0.40 11.62 11.21
CA GLY A 262 0.59 11.60 10.13
C GLY A 262 1.85 10.84 10.54
N LYS A 263 2.39 11.09 11.72
CA LYS A 263 3.53 10.35 12.26
C LYS A 263 3.23 8.85 12.37
N GLN A 264 2.05 8.47 12.87
CA GLN A 264 1.64 7.08 12.97
C GLN A 264 1.61 6.38 11.61
N ARG A 265 1.13 7.05 10.57
CA ARG A 265 1.14 6.52 9.18
C ARG A 265 2.56 6.39 8.62
N ASN A 266 3.47 7.28 9.01
CA ASN A 266 4.86 7.24 8.60
C ASN A 266 5.63 6.10 9.29
N ARG A 267 5.32 5.79 10.55
CA ARG A 267 5.84 4.62 11.26
C ARG A 267 5.20 3.36 10.70
N ARG A 268 5.83 2.77 9.71
CA ARG A 268 5.35 1.58 9.00
C ARG A 268 6.50 0.70 8.54
N THR A 269 6.21 -0.56 8.32
CA THR A 269 7.07 -1.46 7.58
C THR A 269 6.35 -1.90 6.32
N GLN A 270 7.03 -1.82 5.19
CA GLN A 270 6.49 -2.22 3.89
C GLN A 270 7.14 -3.53 3.47
N ILE A 271 6.32 -4.51 3.09
CA ILE A 271 6.76 -5.72 2.40
C ILE A 271 6.49 -5.48 0.92
N ILE A 272 7.57 -5.39 0.14
CA ILE A 272 7.55 -5.04 -1.27
C ILE A 272 7.86 -6.30 -2.06
N ILE A 273 6.90 -6.76 -2.85
CA ILE A 273 7.02 -8.00 -3.63
C ILE A 273 7.20 -7.61 -5.09
N THR A 274 8.38 -7.90 -5.63
CA THR A 274 8.79 -7.56 -7.00
C THR A 274 9.06 -8.82 -7.82
N PRO A 275 8.67 -8.88 -9.09
CA PRO A 275 9.13 -9.92 -9.99
C PRO A 275 10.67 -9.95 -10.06
N LYS A 276 11.26 -11.13 -10.17
CA LYS A 276 12.71 -11.26 -10.33
C LYS A 276 13.16 -10.58 -11.62
N LEU A 277 14.22 -9.78 -11.49
CA LEU A 277 14.79 -9.03 -12.62
C LEU A 277 15.34 -9.95 -13.71
N ASP A 278 15.82 -11.13 -13.35
CA ASP A 278 16.37 -12.12 -14.29
C ASP A 278 15.36 -12.48 -15.39
N GLN A 279 14.07 -12.56 -15.08
CA GLN A 279 13.02 -12.81 -16.07
C GLN A 279 12.87 -11.67 -17.08
N PHE A 280 13.14 -10.42 -16.66
CA PHE A 280 13.17 -9.27 -17.57
C PHE A 280 14.46 -9.22 -18.40
N MET A 281 15.59 -9.57 -17.80
CA MET A 281 16.89 -9.60 -18.49
C MET A 281 16.90 -10.70 -19.57
N ASP A 282 16.38 -11.89 -19.27
CA ASP A 282 16.22 -12.97 -20.24
C ASP A 282 15.36 -12.57 -21.46
N LEU A 283 14.47 -11.59 -21.29
CA LEU A 283 13.66 -11.04 -22.37
C LEU A 283 14.42 -10.00 -23.19
N ILE A 284 15.27 -9.21 -22.54
CA ILE A 284 16.11 -8.21 -23.21
C ILE A 284 17.20 -8.90 -24.03
N ASP A 285 17.82 -9.96 -23.48
CA ASP A 285 18.87 -10.72 -24.15
C ASP A 285 18.35 -11.52 -25.38
N LYS A 286 17.06 -11.75 -25.47
CA LYS A 286 16.39 -12.37 -26.64
C LYS A 286 15.86 -11.34 -27.65
N ALA A 287 16.11 -10.05 -27.41
CA ALA A 287 15.73 -9.02 -28.37
C ALA A 287 16.55 -9.20 -29.65
N PRO A 288 15.94 -9.15 -30.83
CA PRO A 288 16.67 -9.16 -32.10
C PRO A 288 17.54 -7.90 -32.20
N GLU A 289 18.79 -8.08 -32.66
CA GLU A 289 19.73 -6.97 -32.93
C GLU A 289 19.24 -6.08 -34.11
#